data_b3a0419459b8981e9c012dae807c543f
#
_entry.id   b3a0419459b8981e9c012dae807c543f
#
_cell.length_a   1.000
_cell.length_b   1.000
_cell.length_c   1.000
_cell.angle_alpha   90.00
_cell.angle_beta   90.00
_cell.angle_gamma   90.00
#
_symmetry.space_group_name_H-M   'P 1'
#
loop_
_entity.id
_entity.type
_entity.pdbx_description
1 polymer ?
#
loop_
_entity_poly.entity_id
_entity_poly.type
_entity_poly.pdbx_seq_one_letter_code
_entity_poly.pdbx_strand_id
1 'polypeptide(L)'
;MEQKLLIYNTLTRSKELFKPLHAPNVGMYVCGPTVYGDPHLGHARPAITFDVVFRYLRHLGYKVRYVRNITDVGHLEHDADEGDDKIEKKARLEQLEPMEIAQHYTNRYHKAMEELNVLSPSIEPHATGHIIEQEELVKEILKNGYAYESNGSIYFDVVKYNTHHKYGILSGRNLTDMINNSRELAGVGEKKNQVDFALWKKAQPEHIMRWPSPWSNGFPGWHCECTAMGRKYLGNHFDIHGGGMDLIFPHHECEIAQAVASQGDQMVRSWMHNNMITINGQKMGKSLGNFITLEQFFTGKHESLDQAYSPMTIRFFILSAHYRGTVDFSNEALKAAQKGYERLMDGLGNLDRVQPSKGSQPDTQKFVHELRRRCYDAMNDDLQTPLVISALFEACHVVNLLLDHKAKISAEDLKELGDTMRLFTFDLLGLKSNKGANNAEREKAYGKIVDMVLKMRQQAKEAKDWTTSDEIRNALANAGFEVNDTKDGVTWKLNK
;
A
#
# COMPACT_ATOMS: atom_id res chain seq x y z
N MET A 1 15.08 25.30 6.42
CA MET A 1 14.82 25.41 4.97
C MET A 1 13.34 25.14 4.75
N GLU A 2 12.64 26.04 4.07
CA GLU A 2 11.27 25.79 3.65
C GLU A 2 11.26 24.63 2.67
N GLN A 3 10.69 23.49 3.06
CA GLN A 3 10.69 22.30 2.22
C GLN A 3 9.59 22.45 1.17
N LYS A 4 9.98 22.56 -0.09
CA LYS A 4 9.07 22.74 -1.23
C LYS A 4 8.73 21.39 -1.83
N LEU A 5 7.69 20.72 -1.29
CA LEU A 5 7.19 19.48 -1.84
C LEU A 5 6.51 19.73 -3.19
N LEU A 6 7.00 19.09 -4.22
CA LEU A 6 6.36 19.00 -5.54
C LEU A 6 5.59 17.66 -5.62
N ILE A 7 4.37 17.69 -6.14
CA ILE A 7 3.55 16.51 -6.40
C ILE A 7 3.09 16.56 -7.86
N TYR A 8 3.19 15.43 -8.55
CA TYR A 8 2.63 15.31 -9.89
C TYR A 8 1.10 15.22 -9.82
N ASN A 9 0.45 16.19 -10.46
CA ASN A 9 -1.01 16.22 -10.57
C ASN A 9 -1.44 15.63 -11.92
N THR A 10 -2.17 14.52 -11.89
CA THR A 10 -2.65 13.85 -13.11
C THR A 10 -3.57 14.74 -13.94
N LEU A 11 -4.34 15.61 -13.29
CA LEU A 11 -5.26 16.53 -13.98
C LEU A 11 -4.52 17.52 -14.85
N THR A 12 -3.44 18.14 -14.35
CA THR A 12 -2.64 19.13 -15.08
C THR A 12 -1.46 18.51 -15.80
N ARG A 13 -1.16 17.22 -15.53
CA ARG A 13 -0.02 16.48 -16.10
C ARG A 13 1.34 17.12 -15.82
N SER A 14 1.46 17.80 -14.69
CA SER A 14 2.67 18.51 -14.28
C SER A 14 2.96 18.33 -12.78
N LYS A 15 4.22 18.51 -12.40
CA LYS A 15 4.59 18.62 -11.00
C LYS A 15 4.23 20.02 -10.50
N GLU A 16 3.49 20.08 -9.42
CA GLU A 16 3.02 21.31 -8.80
C GLU A 16 3.51 21.43 -7.36
N LEU A 17 3.78 22.66 -6.94
CA LEU A 17 4.11 22.92 -5.55
C LEU A 17 2.89 22.61 -4.66
N PHE A 18 3.03 21.64 -3.76
CA PHE A 18 1.97 21.30 -2.82
C PHE A 18 1.71 22.46 -1.86
N LYS A 19 0.49 22.95 -1.90
CA LYS A 19 -0.02 23.99 -0.99
C LYS A 19 -1.38 23.54 -0.49
N PRO A 20 -1.53 23.13 0.78
CA PRO A 20 -2.82 22.71 1.29
C PRO A 20 -3.84 23.85 1.27
N LEU A 21 -5.12 23.50 1.07
CA LEU A 21 -6.23 24.45 1.08
C LEU A 21 -6.35 25.17 2.42
N HIS A 22 -6.08 24.45 3.51
CA HIS A 22 -6.27 24.92 4.89
C HIS A 22 -5.08 24.56 5.80
N ALA A 23 -3.87 25.08 5.48
CA ALA A 23 -2.67 24.77 6.27
C ALA A 23 -2.89 25.03 7.78
N PRO A 24 -2.39 24.17 8.68
CA PRO A 24 -1.60 22.96 8.44
C PRO A 24 -2.42 21.71 8.13
N ASN A 25 -3.75 21.81 7.97
CA ASN A 25 -4.62 20.67 7.74
C ASN A 25 -4.58 20.26 6.26
N VAL A 26 -4.56 18.94 6.02
CA VAL A 26 -4.58 18.33 4.69
C VAL A 26 -5.66 17.27 4.66
N GLY A 27 -6.56 17.35 3.67
CA GLY A 27 -7.53 16.32 3.36
C GLY A 27 -6.97 15.38 2.27
N MET A 28 -6.90 14.09 2.57
CA MET A 28 -6.45 13.07 1.61
C MET A 28 -7.47 11.94 1.54
N TYR A 29 -7.98 11.66 0.35
CA TYR A 29 -8.84 10.51 0.06
C TYR A 29 -8.11 9.53 -0.87
N VAL A 30 -8.21 8.25 -0.59
CA VAL A 30 -7.65 7.20 -1.46
C VAL A 30 -8.70 6.11 -1.65
N CYS A 31 -8.96 5.73 -2.90
CA CYS A 31 -9.85 4.62 -3.18
C CYS A 31 -9.33 3.33 -2.55
N GLY A 32 -10.18 2.69 -1.78
CA GLY A 32 -9.90 1.45 -1.08
C GLY A 32 -10.26 0.20 -1.89
N PRO A 33 -10.16 -0.98 -1.30
CA PRO A 33 -10.43 -2.24 -1.98
C PRO A 33 -11.92 -2.52 -2.09
N THR A 34 -12.32 -3.26 -3.14
CA THR A 34 -13.57 -4.01 -3.15
C THR A 34 -13.35 -5.36 -2.47
N VAL A 35 -14.10 -5.64 -1.40
CA VAL A 35 -13.82 -6.75 -0.47
C VAL A 35 -14.56 -8.03 -0.85
N TYR A 36 -14.24 -8.59 -2.01
CA TYR A 36 -14.77 -9.87 -2.50
C TYR A 36 -13.70 -10.97 -2.67
N GLY A 37 -12.45 -10.67 -2.34
CA GLY A 37 -11.33 -11.60 -2.52
C GLY A 37 -10.08 -11.17 -1.77
N ASP A 38 -9.12 -12.09 -1.73
CA ASP A 38 -7.86 -11.85 -1.03
C ASP A 38 -7.05 -10.69 -1.62
N PRO A 39 -6.37 -9.90 -0.77
CA PRO A 39 -5.51 -8.84 -1.22
C PRO A 39 -4.30 -9.38 -2.01
N HIS A 40 -3.90 -8.63 -3.02
CA HIS A 40 -2.82 -8.94 -3.94
C HIS A 40 -1.91 -7.72 -4.18
N LEU A 41 -0.87 -7.85 -5.00
CA LEU A 41 0.08 -6.76 -5.28
C LEU A 41 -0.58 -5.49 -5.81
N GLY A 42 -1.68 -5.61 -6.56
CA GLY A 42 -2.47 -4.46 -7.03
C GLY A 42 -3.09 -3.64 -5.89
N HIS A 43 -3.40 -4.27 -4.74
CA HIS A 43 -3.82 -3.57 -3.53
C HIS A 43 -2.64 -3.05 -2.71
N ALA A 44 -1.52 -3.80 -2.66
CA ALA A 44 -0.33 -3.40 -1.92
C ALA A 44 0.29 -2.11 -2.48
N ARG A 45 0.30 -1.96 -3.80
CA ARG A 45 0.97 -0.83 -4.44
C ARG A 45 0.36 0.54 -4.08
N PRO A 46 -0.95 0.80 -4.28
CA PRO A 46 -1.55 2.05 -3.82
C PRO A 46 -1.43 2.22 -2.31
N ALA A 47 -1.65 1.15 -1.53
CA ALA A 47 -1.56 1.22 -0.08
C ALA A 47 -0.18 1.68 0.39
N ILE A 48 0.92 1.12 -0.14
CA ILE A 48 2.30 1.51 0.20
C ILE A 48 2.62 2.91 -0.34
N THR A 49 2.19 3.23 -1.57
CA THR A 49 2.42 4.56 -2.16
C THR A 49 1.81 5.66 -1.30
N PHE A 50 0.53 5.54 -0.95
CA PHE A 50 -0.16 6.56 -0.16
C PHE A 50 0.20 6.52 1.32
N ASP A 51 0.70 5.40 1.84
CA ASP A 51 1.34 5.35 3.16
C ASP A 51 2.60 6.22 3.20
N VAL A 52 3.44 6.19 2.16
CA VAL A 52 4.61 7.09 2.07
C VAL A 52 4.18 8.56 1.97
N VAL A 53 3.16 8.88 1.15
CA VAL A 53 2.59 10.24 1.10
C VAL A 53 2.12 10.68 2.49
N PHE A 54 1.35 9.85 3.18
CA PHE A 54 0.81 10.12 4.49
C PHE A 54 1.91 10.33 5.54
N ARG A 55 2.91 9.44 5.58
CA ARG A 55 4.08 9.56 6.47
C ARG A 55 4.85 10.83 6.20
N TYR A 56 5.13 11.13 4.93
CA TYR A 56 5.92 12.29 4.56
C TYR A 56 5.21 13.61 4.86
N LEU A 57 3.92 13.74 4.53
CA LEU A 57 3.14 14.93 4.89
C LEU A 57 3.10 15.15 6.41
N ARG A 58 2.92 14.11 7.21
CA ARG A 58 2.98 14.20 8.69
C ARG A 58 4.35 14.63 9.17
N HIS A 59 5.41 14.09 8.57
CA HIS A 59 6.78 14.47 8.88
C HIS A 59 7.06 15.96 8.56
N LEU A 60 6.48 16.49 7.50
CA LEU A 60 6.54 17.91 7.15
C LEU A 60 5.72 18.81 8.10
N GLY A 61 5.05 18.24 9.09
CA GLY A 61 4.27 18.97 10.10
C GLY A 61 2.80 19.20 9.74
N TYR A 62 2.30 18.61 8.64
CA TYR A 62 0.88 18.70 8.30
C TYR A 62 0.02 17.79 9.17
N LYS A 63 -1.20 18.24 9.45
CA LYS A 63 -2.26 17.47 10.13
C LYS A 63 -3.12 16.81 9.06
N VAL A 64 -2.80 15.56 8.69
CA VAL A 64 -3.47 14.88 7.60
C VAL A 64 -4.69 14.12 8.10
N ARG A 65 -5.87 14.42 7.55
CA ARG A 65 -7.06 13.56 7.64
C ARG A 65 -7.07 12.66 6.42
N TYR A 66 -6.67 11.41 6.64
CA TYR A 66 -6.62 10.39 5.60
C TYR A 66 -7.88 9.54 5.64
N VAL A 67 -8.62 9.52 4.54
CA VAL A 67 -9.83 8.70 4.33
C VAL A 67 -9.52 7.65 3.26
N ARG A 68 -9.84 6.40 3.55
CA ARG A 68 -9.78 5.29 2.59
C ARG A 68 -11.03 4.45 2.77
N ASN A 69 -11.82 4.29 1.72
CA ASN A 69 -13.06 3.54 1.82
C ASN A 69 -12.86 2.02 1.74
N ILE A 70 -13.92 1.31 2.12
CA ILE A 70 -14.15 -0.09 1.80
C ILE A 70 -15.37 -0.14 0.88
N THR A 71 -15.18 -0.67 -0.34
CA THR A 71 -16.28 -0.94 -1.27
C THR A 71 -16.86 -2.30 -0.95
N ASP A 72 -18.03 -2.29 -0.31
CA ASP A 72 -18.75 -3.48 0.14
C ASP A 72 -20.12 -3.64 -0.53
N VAL A 73 -20.43 -2.85 -1.56
CA VAL A 73 -21.64 -2.95 -2.40
C VAL A 73 -21.45 -2.23 -3.74
N GLY A 74 -22.25 -2.60 -4.73
CA GLY A 74 -22.46 -1.83 -5.96
C GLY A 74 -21.35 -1.93 -7.01
N HIS A 75 -20.33 -2.75 -6.80
CA HIS A 75 -19.27 -2.97 -7.76
C HIS A 75 -19.57 -4.21 -8.60
N LEU A 76 -20.13 -4.00 -9.77
CA LEU A 76 -20.56 -5.06 -10.68
C LEU A 76 -19.37 -5.67 -11.46
N GLU A 77 -19.59 -6.83 -12.06
CA GLU A 77 -18.58 -7.51 -12.89
C GLU A 77 -18.17 -6.64 -14.08
N HIS A 78 -16.91 -6.82 -14.51
CA HIS A 78 -16.31 -6.09 -15.63
C HIS A 78 -16.28 -4.57 -15.50
N ASP A 79 -16.46 -4.04 -14.24
CA ASP A 79 -16.55 -2.60 -13.95
C ASP A 79 -17.63 -1.90 -14.80
N ALA A 80 -18.69 -2.64 -15.10
CA ALA A 80 -19.84 -2.22 -15.89
C ALA A 80 -21.03 -1.85 -15.00
N ASP A 81 -22.11 -1.32 -15.61
CA ASP A 81 -23.38 -1.05 -14.92
C ASP A 81 -24.38 -2.21 -15.03
N GLU A 82 -23.97 -3.33 -15.58
CA GLU A 82 -24.77 -4.55 -15.76
C GLU A 82 -23.94 -5.78 -15.33
N GLY A 83 -24.62 -6.79 -14.84
CA GLY A 83 -24.00 -8.01 -14.34
C GLY A 83 -24.22 -8.21 -12.84
N ASP A 84 -23.63 -9.26 -12.30
CA ASP A 84 -23.70 -9.59 -10.88
C ASP A 84 -22.80 -8.65 -10.04
N ASP A 85 -23.27 -8.28 -8.86
CA ASP A 85 -22.40 -7.67 -7.84
C ASP A 85 -21.32 -8.68 -7.42
N LYS A 86 -20.06 -8.24 -7.39
CA LYS A 86 -18.89 -9.10 -7.12
C LYS A 86 -18.99 -9.79 -5.75
N ILE A 87 -19.54 -9.11 -4.75
CA ILE A 87 -19.67 -9.64 -3.37
C ILE A 87 -20.83 -10.60 -3.31
N GLU A 88 -22.00 -10.25 -3.87
CA GLU A 88 -23.16 -11.16 -3.91
C GLU A 88 -22.87 -12.43 -4.71
N LYS A 89 -22.20 -12.32 -5.85
CA LYS A 89 -21.76 -13.49 -6.62
C LYS A 89 -20.88 -14.41 -5.80
N LYS A 90 -19.92 -13.83 -5.07
CA LYS A 90 -19.03 -14.58 -4.18
C LYS A 90 -19.79 -15.24 -3.05
N ALA A 91 -20.74 -14.52 -2.43
CA ALA A 91 -21.60 -15.02 -1.38
C ALA A 91 -22.43 -16.23 -1.83
N ARG A 92 -23.04 -16.15 -3.01
CA ARG A 92 -23.79 -17.28 -3.59
C ARG A 92 -22.90 -18.50 -3.83
N LEU A 93 -21.66 -18.29 -4.33
CA LEU A 93 -20.72 -19.39 -4.56
C LEU A 93 -20.27 -20.08 -3.28
N GLU A 94 -20.13 -19.32 -2.18
CA GLU A 94 -19.70 -19.85 -0.88
C GLU A 94 -20.85 -20.19 0.07
N GLN A 95 -22.10 -19.97 -0.35
CA GLN A 95 -23.31 -20.16 0.46
C GLN A 95 -23.31 -19.35 1.76
N LEU A 96 -22.83 -18.10 1.69
CA LEU A 96 -22.73 -17.15 2.79
C LEU A 96 -23.56 -15.89 2.50
N GLU A 97 -23.82 -15.08 3.53
CA GLU A 97 -24.37 -13.75 3.36
C GLU A 97 -23.33 -12.76 2.76
N PRO A 98 -23.73 -11.82 1.90
CA PRO A 98 -22.81 -10.84 1.31
C PRO A 98 -21.98 -10.10 2.36
N MET A 99 -22.57 -9.73 3.50
CA MET A 99 -21.85 -9.05 4.58
C MET A 99 -20.84 -9.95 5.32
N GLU A 100 -21.02 -11.27 5.34
CA GLU A 100 -20.00 -12.19 5.83
C GLU A 100 -18.77 -12.19 4.90
N ILE A 101 -19.00 -12.20 3.59
CA ILE A 101 -17.92 -12.07 2.58
C ILE A 101 -17.17 -10.75 2.76
N ALA A 102 -17.92 -9.64 2.82
CA ALA A 102 -17.32 -8.31 2.99
C ALA A 102 -16.48 -8.23 4.27
N GLN A 103 -17.01 -8.70 5.40
CA GLN A 103 -16.28 -8.71 6.68
C GLN A 103 -15.04 -9.60 6.64
N HIS A 104 -15.17 -10.81 6.08
CA HIS A 104 -14.06 -11.75 5.96
C HIS A 104 -12.88 -11.14 5.19
N TYR A 105 -13.12 -10.61 3.99
CA TYR A 105 -12.06 -10.06 3.15
C TYR A 105 -11.55 -8.70 3.62
N THR A 106 -12.39 -7.90 4.30
CA THR A 106 -11.93 -6.69 4.99
C THR A 106 -10.88 -7.04 6.06
N ASN A 107 -11.15 -8.05 6.90
CA ASN A 107 -10.21 -8.48 7.93
C ASN A 107 -8.90 -9.01 7.31
N ARG A 108 -8.97 -9.75 6.21
CA ARG A 108 -7.79 -10.24 5.50
C ARG A 108 -6.98 -9.10 4.86
N TYR A 109 -7.68 -8.09 4.33
CA TYR A 109 -7.05 -6.88 3.82
C TYR A 109 -6.31 -6.13 4.92
N HIS A 110 -6.94 -5.89 6.06
CA HIS A 110 -6.32 -5.20 7.21
C HIS A 110 -5.08 -5.94 7.69
N LYS A 111 -5.17 -7.26 7.86
CA LYS A 111 -4.02 -8.10 8.26
C LYS A 111 -2.85 -7.95 7.28
N ALA A 112 -3.10 -8.04 5.98
CA ALA A 112 -2.06 -7.89 4.98
C ALA A 112 -1.44 -6.48 4.98
N MET A 113 -2.24 -5.42 5.21
CA MET A 113 -1.75 -4.05 5.32
C MET A 113 -0.90 -3.84 6.58
N GLU A 114 -1.27 -4.44 7.71
CA GLU A 114 -0.49 -4.44 8.95
C GLU A 114 0.87 -5.14 8.75
N GLU A 115 0.88 -6.30 8.12
CA GLU A 115 2.11 -7.05 7.77
C GLU A 115 3.04 -6.22 6.86
N LEU A 116 2.47 -5.47 5.92
CA LEU A 116 3.20 -4.52 5.05
C LEU A 116 3.60 -3.22 5.77
N ASN A 117 3.26 -3.03 7.06
CA ASN A 117 3.48 -1.82 7.84
C ASN A 117 2.84 -0.56 7.20
N VAL A 118 1.70 -0.71 6.58
CA VAL A 118 0.87 0.40 6.11
C VAL A 118 0.12 0.99 7.30
N LEU A 119 0.20 2.29 7.49
CA LEU A 119 -0.54 2.98 8.54
C LEU A 119 -2.04 2.98 8.25
N SER A 120 -2.84 2.79 9.29
CA SER A 120 -4.29 2.90 9.16
C SER A 120 -4.71 4.31 8.75
N PRO A 121 -5.75 4.45 7.92
CA PRO A 121 -6.34 5.75 7.64
C PRO A 121 -6.95 6.36 8.91
N SER A 122 -7.21 7.66 8.90
CA SER A 122 -7.93 8.35 9.99
C SER A 122 -9.38 7.92 10.06
N ILE A 123 -9.98 7.65 8.90
CA ILE A 123 -11.38 7.21 8.74
C ILE A 123 -11.41 6.18 7.61
N GLU A 124 -12.07 5.06 7.86
CA GLU A 124 -12.26 4.00 6.84
C GLU A 124 -13.76 3.72 6.68
N PRO A 125 -14.48 4.52 5.86
CA PRO A 125 -15.90 4.40 5.67
C PRO A 125 -16.24 3.23 4.73
N HIS A 126 -17.36 2.55 5.01
CA HIS A 126 -17.95 1.53 4.15
C HIS A 126 -19.02 2.14 3.25
N ALA A 127 -19.13 1.70 2.00
CA ALA A 127 -20.12 2.18 1.05
C ALA A 127 -21.54 1.90 1.56
N THR A 128 -21.79 0.71 2.15
CA THR A 128 -23.08 0.35 2.77
C THR A 128 -23.47 1.25 3.94
N GLY A 129 -22.50 1.79 4.67
CA GLY A 129 -22.76 2.74 5.76
C GLY A 129 -23.10 4.16 5.31
N HIS A 130 -23.08 4.43 4.00
CA HIS A 130 -23.21 5.78 3.42
C HIS A 130 -24.27 5.85 2.30
N ILE A 131 -25.26 4.98 2.36
CA ILE A 131 -26.37 4.97 1.36
C ILE A 131 -27.11 6.29 1.32
N ILE A 132 -27.37 6.90 2.48
CA ILE A 132 -28.10 8.20 2.56
C ILE A 132 -27.29 9.30 1.87
N GLU A 133 -25.99 9.39 2.11
CA GLU A 133 -25.13 10.40 1.47
C GLU A 133 -25.05 10.22 -0.03
N GLN A 134 -25.04 8.97 -0.51
CA GLN A 134 -25.05 8.65 -1.93
C GLN A 134 -26.39 9.01 -2.55
N GLU A 135 -27.52 8.72 -1.91
CA GLU A 135 -28.83 9.16 -2.38
C GLU A 135 -28.95 10.69 -2.46
N GLU A 136 -28.46 11.42 -1.45
CA GLU A 136 -28.47 12.89 -1.48
C GLU A 136 -27.64 13.44 -2.64
N LEU A 137 -26.47 12.86 -2.92
CA LEU A 137 -25.65 13.21 -4.07
C LEU A 137 -26.43 13.00 -5.38
N VAL A 138 -27.11 11.86 -5.53
CA VAL A 138 -27.93 11.54 -6.73
C VAL A 138 -29.10 12.53 -6.88
N LYS A 139 -29.77 12.90 -5.78
CA LYS A 139 -30.84 13.91 -5.77
C LYS A 139 -30.34 15.28 -6.23
N GLU A 140 -29.16 15.70 -5.79
CA GLU A 140 -28.55 16.96 -6.21
C GLU A 140 -28.23 16.95 -7.72
N ILE A 141 -27.64 15.87 -8.24
CA ILE A 141 -27.30 15.73 -9.66
C ILE A 141 -28.59 15.72 -10.53
N LEU A 142 -29.63 15.01 -10.07
CA LEU A 142 -30.97 15.02 -10.73
C LEU A 142 -31.58 16.43 -10.75
N LYS A 143 -31.58 17.12 -9.62
CA LYS A 143 -32.08 18.48 -9.47
C LYS A 143 -31.38 19.47 -10.41
N ASN A 144 -30.08 19.30 -10.58
CA ASN A 144 -29.27 20.14 -11.47
C ASN A 144 -29.38 19.70 -12.94
N GLY A 145 -30.13 18.63 -13.22
CA GLY A 145 -30.50 18.17 -14.54
C GLY A 145 -29.44 17.41 -15.30
N TYR A 146 -28.40 16.88 -14.59
CA TYR A 146 -27.34 16.05 -15.21
C TYR A 146 -27.56 14.55 -15.03
N ALA A 147 -28.73 14.14 -14.52
CA ALA A 147 -29.11 12.75 -14.44
C ALA A 147 -30.58 12.56 -14.92
N TYR A 148 -30.96 11.32 -15.19
CA TYR A 148 -32.29 10.93 -15.58
C TYR A 148 -32.67 9.57 -15.02
N GLU A 149 -33.98 9.35 -14.84
CA GLU A 149 -34.52 8.07 -14.44
C GLU A 149 -34.86 7.22 -15.69
N SER A 150 -34.54 5.94 -15.62
CA SER A 150 -34.92 4.93 -16.59
C SER A 150 -35.23 3.62 -15.86
N ASN A 151 -36.48 3.15 -15.97
CA ASN A 151 -36.96 1.89 -15.39
C ASN A 151 -36.66 1.73 -13.87
N GLY A 152 -36.65 2.85 -13.10
CA GLY A 152 -36.37 2.89 -11.68
C GLY A 152 -34.86 2.89 -11.32
N SER A 153 -33.99 2.93 -12.31
CA SER A 153 -32.57 3.22 -12.17
C SER A 153 -32.28 4.68 -12.51
N ILE A 154 -31.24 5.25 -11.92
CA ILE A 154 -30.80 6.63 -12.21
C ILE A 154 -29.44 6.58 -12.90
N TYR A 155 -29.34 7.25 -14.02
CA TYR A 155 -28.13 7.37 -14.82
C TYR A 155 -27.65 8.80 -14.93
N PHE A 156 -26.32 8.99 -14.89
CA PHE A 156 -25.69 10.26 -15.22
C PHE A 156 -25.72 10.49 -16.73
N ASP A 157 -26.17 11.65 -17.17
CA ASP A 157 -26.27 12.05 -18.58
C ASP A 157 -24.96 12.70 -19.03
N VAL A 158 -23.99 11.87 -19.45
CA VAL A 158 -22.65 12.32 -19.85
C VAL A 158 -22.69 13.25 -21.05
N VAL A 159 -23.58 12.99 -22.00
CA VAL A 159 -23.73 13.82 -23.21
C VAL A 159 -24.22 15.20 -22.83
N LYS A 160 -25.26 15.30 -22.01
CA LYS A 160 -25.77 16.58 -21.50
C LYS A 160 -24.74 17.32 -20.67
N TYR A 161 -24.03 16.61 -19.75
CA TYR A 161 -22.97 17.21 -18.96
C TYR A 161 -21.90 17.83 -19.87
N ASN A 162 -21.51 17.12 -20.94
CA ASN A 162 -20.48 17.59 -21.86
C ASN A 162 -20.88 18.81 -22.71
N THR A 163 -22.19 19.21 -22.71
CA THR A 163 -22.59 20.46 -23.36
C THR A 163 -22.21 21.72 -22.58
N HIS A 164 -22.00 21.60 -21.26
CA HIS A 164 -21.66 22.72 -20.38
C HIS A 164 -20.28 22.56 -19.73
N HIS A 165 -19.83 21.32 -19.57
CA HIS A 165 -18.59 20.95 -18.93
C HIS A 165 -17.85 19.95 -19.81
N LYS A 166 -16.52 19.85 -19.68
CA LYS A 166 -15.76 18.88 -20.47
C LYS A 166 -15.67 17.55 -19.69
N TYR A 167 -16.24 16.47 -20.22
CA TYR A 167 -16.00 15.10 -19.74
C TYR A 167 -14.70 14.56 -20.36
N GLY A 168 -13.91 13.81 -19.59
CA GLY A 168 -12.60 13.30 -20.04
C GLY A 168 -11.42 14.22 -19.75
N ILE A 169 -11.54 15.16 -18.80
CA ILE A 169 -10.45 16.11 -18.47
C ILE A 169 -9.29 15.43 -17.76
N LEU A 170 -9.56 14.44 -16.89
CA LEU A 170 -8.54 13.71 -16.14
C LEU A 170 -7.88 12.64 -17.04
N SER A 171 -8.70 11.85 -17.71
CA SER A 171 -8.24 10.74 -18.56
C SER A 171 -7.65 11.22 -19.90
N GLY A 172 -8.02 12.40 -20.35
CA GLY A 172 -7.69 12.93 -21.67
C GLY A 172 -8.46 12.26 -22.81
N ARG A 173 -9.50 11.47 -22.50
CA ARG A 173 -10.33 10.81 -23.51
C ARG A 173 -11.27 11.81 -24.17
N ASN A 174 -11.55 11.59 -25.45
CA ASN A 174 -12.51 12.36 -26.20
C ASN A 174 -13.88 11.67 -26.17
N LEU A 175 -14.94 12.40 -25.80
CA LEU A 175 -16.29 11.85 -25.72
C LEU A 175 -16.79 11.29 -27.06
N THR A 176 -16.48 11.97 -28.19
CA THR A 176 -16.90 11.50 -29.51
C THR A 176 -16.28 10.12 -29.83
N ASP A 177 -15.02 9.92 -29.50
CA ASP A 177 -14.34 8.64 -29.70
C ASP A 177 -14.94 7.54 -28.79
N MET A 178 -15.27 7.91 -27.55
CA MET A 178 -15.93 6.98 -26.62
C MET A 178 -17.31 6.54 -27.13
N ILE A 179 -18.12 7.47 -27.64
CA ILE A 179 -19.44 7.17 -28.23
C ILE A 179 -19.30 6.30 -29.48
N ASN A 180 -18.33 6.61 -30.34
CA ASN A 180 -18.11 5.84 -31.56
C ASN A 180 -17.68 4.40 -31.27
N ASN A 181 -16.78 4.21 -30.34
CA ASN A 181 -16.29 2.89 -29.93
C ASN A 181 -17.36 2.07 -29.18
N SER A 182 -18.33 2.72 -28.54
CA SER A 182 -19.43 2.05 -27.83
C SER A 182 -20.55 1.57 -28.74
N ARG A 183 -20.67 2.12 -29.95
CA ARG A 183 -21.76 1.75 -30.92
C ARG A 183 -21.69 0.30 -31.40
N GLU A 184 -20.55 -0.35 -31.35
CA GLU A 184 -20.37 -1.76 -31.71
C GLU A 184 -20.95 -2.73 -30.67
N LEU A 185 -21.21 -2.26 -29.44
CA LEU A 185 -21.73 -3.06 -28.32
C LEU A 185 -23.25 -2.87 -28.10
N ALA A 186 -23.98 -2.39 -29.10
CA ALA A 186 -25.38 -2.01 -29.00
C ALA A 186 -26.33 -3.17 -28.69
N GLY A 187 -26.53 -3.44 -27.40
CA GLY A 187 -27.78 -3.96 -26.85
C GLY A 187 -28.60 -2.77 -26.34
N VAL A 188 -29.91 -2.74 -26.58
CA VAL A 188 -30.84 -1.69 -26.11
C VAL A 188 -30.91 -1.82 -24.57
N GLY A 189 -29.97 -1.19 -23.86
CA GLY A 189 -29.99 -1.07 -22.40
C GLY A 189 -30.93 0.08 -21.95
N GLU A 190 -31.06 0.23 -20.65
CA GLU A 190 -31.84 1.30 -20.00
C GLU A 190 -31.22 2.69 -20.21
N LYS A 191 -30.01 2.79 -20.72
CA LYS A 191 -29.25 4.03 -20.90
C LYS A 191 -29.67 4.79 -22.18
N LYS A 192 -29.70 6.13 -22.09
CA LYS A 192 -29.86 6.99 -23.29
C LYS A 192 -28.62 6.92 -24.19
N ASN A 193 -27.45 6.90 -23.59
CA ASN A 193 -26.16 6.78 -24.28
C ASN A 193 -25.31 5.72 -23.61
N GLN A 194 -24.53 4.97 -24.36
CA GLN A 194 -23.64 3.92 -23.82
C GLN A 194 -22.60 4.45 -22.84
N VAL A 195 -22.20 5.72 -22.99
CA VAL A 195 -21.22 6.40 -22.13
C VAL A 195 -21.80 6.86 -20.79
N ASP A 196 -23.14 6.86 -20.64
CA ASP A 196 -23.79 7.20 -19.38
C ASP A 196 -23.47 6.12 -18.34
N PHE A 197 -23.41 6.49 -17.08
CA PHE A 197 -23.09 5.56 -15.99
C PHE A 197 -24.14 5.61 -14.88
N ALA A 198 -24.29 4.49 -14.18
CA ALA A 198 -25.28 4.37 -13.12
C ALA A 198 -24.90 5.19 -11.88
N LEU A 199 -25.87 5.93 -11.34
CA LEU A 199 -25.84 6.57 -10.04
C LEU A 199 -26.62 5.77 -8.99
N TRP A 200 -27.74 5.17 -9.41
CA TRP A 200 -28.56 4.25 -8.64
C TRP A 200 -29.07 3.15 -9.55
N LYS A 201 -28.88 1.89 -9.16
CA LYS A 201 -29.40 0.74 -9.90
C LYS A 201 -30.59 0.14 -9.19
N LYS A 202 -31.69 -0.05 -9.91
CA LYS A 202 -32.82 -0.86 -9.44
C LYS A 202 -32.36 -2.29 -9.25
N ALA A 203 -32.58 -2.83 -8.05
CA ALA A 203 -32.25 -4.21 -7.74
C ALA A 203 -33.18 -5.19 -8.44
N GLN A 204 -32.65 -6.30 -8.93
CA GLN A 204 -33.42 -7.47 -9.33
C GLN A 204 -33.95 -8.20 -8.10
N PRO A 205 -35.00 -9.03 -8.23
CA PRO A 205 -35.60 -9.74 -7.09
C PRO A 205 -34.58 -10.57 -6.29
N GLU A 206 -33.57 -11.12 -6.93
CA GLU A 206 -32.51 -11.96 -6.36
C GLU A 206 -31.41 -11.19 -5.63
N HIS A 207 -31.31 -9.86 -5.81
CA HIS A 207 -30.35 -9.05 -5.09
C HIS A 207 -30.69 -8.96 -3.60
N ILE A 208 -29.77 -9.36 -2.75
CA ILE A 208 -29.89 -9.31 -1.28
C ILE A 208 -29.55 -7.90 -0.78
N MET A 209 -28.45 -7.31 -1.25
CA MET A 209 -28.00 -5.97 -0.87
C MET A 209 -28.76 -4.91 -1.67
N ARG A 210 -29.87 -4.45 -1.13
CA ARG A 210 -30.73 -3.41 -1.70
C ARG A 210 -31.37 -2.57 -0.61
N TRP A 211 -31.54 -1.32 -0.91
CA TRP A 211 -32.12 -0.32 0.01
C TRP A 211 -33.32 0.37 -0.65
N PRO A 212 -34.30 0.78 0.15
CA PRO A 212 -35.38 1.61 -0.36
C PRO A 212 -34.84 2.99 -0.74
N SER A 213 -35.25 3.51 -1.88
CA SER A 213 -34.91 4.87 -2.32
C SER A 213 -36.15 5.54 -2.92
N PRO A 214 -36.11 6.86 -3.21
CA PRO A 214 -37.20 7.54 -3.88
C PRO A 214 -37.56 6.99 -5.27
N TRP A 215 -36.63 6.25 -5.89
CA TRP A 215 -36.76 5.77 -7.27
C TRP A 215 -37.16 4.29 -7.34
N SER A 216 -36.52 3.49 -6.53
CA SER A 216 -36.77 2.04 -6.46
C SER A 216 -36.02 1.42 -5.27
N ASN A 217 -36.37 0.16 -4.91
CA ASN A 217 -35.46 -0.66 -4.14
C ASN A 217 -34.25 -1.00 -5.01
N GLY A 218 -33.05 -0.61 -4.54
CA GLY A 218 -31.84 -0.69 -5.35
C GLY A 218 -30.56 -0.49 -4.54
N PHE A 219 -29.51 -0.17 -5.23
CA PHE A 219 -28.19 0.08 -4.66
C PHE A 219 -27.45 1.19 -5.44
N PRO A 220 -26.49 1.90 -4.80
CA PRO A 220 -25.75 2.96 -5.46
C PRO A 220 -24.83 2.41 -6.55
N GLY A 221 -24.63 3.18 -7.61
CA GLY A 221 -23.58 2.92 -8.59
C GLY A 221 -22.20 3.09 -7.98
N TRP A 222 -21.27 2.24 -8.35
CA TRP A 222 -19.90 2.21 -7.83
C TRP A 222 -19.20 3.58 -7.79
N HIS A 223 -19.44 4.43 -8.77
CA HIS A 223 -18.79 5.74 -8.87
C HIS A 223 -19.31 6.80 -7.88
N CYS A 224 -20.45 6.55 -7.20
CA CYS A 224 -21.03 7.50 -6.24
C CYS A 224 -20.33 7.48 -4.88
N GLU A 225 -19.79 6.34 -4.48
CA GLU A 225 -19.31 6.11 -3.12
C GLU A 225 -18.18 7.07 -2.73
N CYS A 226 -17.12 7.18 -3.56
CA CYS A 226 -15.97 8.00 -3.24
C CYS A 226 -16.30 9.49 -3.25
N THR A 227 -17.16 9.93 -4.16
CA THR A 227 -17.65 11.32 -4.20
C THR A 227 -18.44 11.65 -2.93
N ALA A 228 -19.41 10.81 -2.53
CA ALA A 228 -20.23 11.03 -1.37
C ALA A 228 -19.45 10.98 -0.06
N MET A 229 -18.60 9.95 0.12
CA MET A 229 -17.80 9.77 1.33
C MET A 229 -16.66 10.78 1.43
N GLY A 230 -16.02 11.14 0.30
CA GLY A 230 -15.02 12.20 0.24
C GLY A 230 -15.59 13.54 0.70
N ARG A 231 -16.75 13.91 0.14
CA ARG A 231 -17.47 15.13 0.52
C ARG A 231 -17.89 15.13 1.99
N LYS A 232 -18.38 14.00 2.52
CA LYS A 232 -18.79 13.88 3.92
C LYS A 232 -17.66 14.13 4.91
N TYR A 233 -16.49 13.56 4.67
CA TYR A 233 -15.40 13.56 5.65
C TYR A 233 -14.35 14.63 5.41
N LEU A 234 -14.20 15.10 4.18
CA LEU A 234 -13.18 16.08 3.80
C LEU A 234 -13.78 17.43 3.35
N GLY A 235 -15.11 17.47 3.13
CA GLY A 235 -15.81 18.65 2.67
C GLY A 235 -15.87 18.75 1.15
N ASN A 236 -16.46 19.86 0.68
CA ASN A 236 -16.68 20.09 -0.75
C ASN A 236 -15.39 20.24 -1.55
N HIS A 237 -14.28 20.58 -0.89
CA HIS A 237 -12.96 20.71 -1.51
C HIS A 237 -11.91 20.13 -0.56
N PHE A 238 -11.01 19.30 -1.09
CA PHE A 238 -9.90 18.74 -0.35
C PHE A 238 -8.63 18.61 -1.22
N ASP A 239 -7.51 18.27 -0.59
CA ASP A 239 -6.19 18.49 -1.18
C ASP A 239 -5.76 17.40 -2.14
N ILE A 240 -5.90 16.14 -1.76
CA ILE A 240 -5.35 15.01 -2.51
C ILE A 240 -6.40 13.91 -2.67
N HIS A 241 -6.61 13.46 -3.90
CA HIS A 241 -7.31 12.22 -4.20
C HIS A 241 -6.37 11.25 -4.91
N GLY A 242 -6.35 9.99 -4.47
CA GLY A 242 -5.41 9.02 -4.97
C GLY A 242 -5.98 7.64 -5.26
N GLY A 243 -5.28 6.90 -6.14
CA GLY A 243 -5.63 5.53 -6.48
C GLY A 243 -4.68 4.92 -7.51
N GLY A 244 -5.00 3.74 -8.01
CA GLY A 244 -4.33 3.15 -9.16
C GLY A 244 -4.64 3.90 -10.45
N MET A 245 -3.74 3.84 -11.44
CA MET A 245 -3.98 4.49 -12.73
C MET A 245 -5.15 3.89 -13.52
N ASP A 246 -5.55 2.69 -13.19
CA ASP A 246 -6.76 2.04 -13.72
C ASP A 246 -8.06 2.74 -13.31
N LEU A 247 -8.04 3.46 -12.17
CA LEU A 247 -9.15 4.25 -11.68
C LEU A 247 -9.29 5.61 -12.39
N ILE A 248 -8.27 6.09 -13.12
CA ILE A 248 -8.35 7.36 -13.85
C ILE A 248 -9.61 7.38 -14.72
N PHE A 249 -9.89 6.27 -15.40
CA PHE A 249 -11.09 6.08 -16.19
C PHE A 249 -11.63 4.63 -16.05
N PRO A 250 -12.93 4.46 -15.76
CA PRO A 250 -13.96 5.52 -15.68
C PRO A 250 -14.09 6.19 -14.30
N HIS A 251 -13.61 5.58 -13.18
CA HIS A 251 -14.01 5.88 -11.82
C HIS A 251 -13.78 7.34 -11.42
N HIS A 252 -12.54 7.83 -11.43
CA HIS A 252 -12.20 9.20 -11.02
C HIS A 252 -12.74 10.26 -12.00
N GLU A 253 -12.83 9.94 -13.30
CA GLU A 253 -13.50 10.83 -14.25
C GLU A 253 -14.98 11.01 -13.92
N CYS A 254 -15.66 9.93 -13.54
CA CYS A 254 -17.06 9.98 -13.07
C CYS A 254 -17.20 10.77 -11.76
N GLU A 255 -16.25 10.66 -10.84
CA GLU A 255 -16.25 11.45 -9.60
C GLU A 255 -16.13 12.96 -9.88
N ILE A 256 -15.25 13.35 -10.80
CA ILE A 256 -15.14 14.75 -11.23
C ILE A 256 -16.50 15.23 -11.81
N ALA A 257 -17.09 14.43 -12.68
CA ALA A 257 -18.39 14.78 -13.29
C ALA A 257 -19.51 14.90 -12.25
N GLN A 258 -19.55 13.99 -11.27
CA GLN A 258 -20.51 14.04 -10.16
C GLN A 258 -20.32 15.26 -9.27
N ALA A 259 -19.09 15.59 -8.90
CA ALA A 259 -18.78 16.75 -8.08
C ALA A 259 -19.22 18.04 -8.80
N VAL A 260 -18.82 18.22 -10.05
CA VAL A 260 -19.21 19.41 -10.83
C VAL A 260 -20.73 19.46 -11.05
N ALA A 261 -21.37 18.33 -11.34
CA ALA A 261 -22.83 18.27 -11.55
C ALA A 261 -23.65 18.55 -10.27
N SER A 262 -23.14 18.16 -9.10
CA SER A 262 -23.83 18.37 -7.82
C SER A 262 -23.59 19.74 -7.21
N GLN A 263 -22.33 20.20 -7.15
CA GLN A 263 -21.94 21.42 -6.43
C GLN A 263 -21.40 22.55 -7.32
N GLY A 264 -21.26 22.31 -8.62
CA GLY A 264 -20.81 23.34 -9.60
C GLY A 264 -19.31 23.49 -9.74
N ASP A 265 -18.49 22.75 -8.97
CA ASP A 265 -17.03 22.85 -8.98
C ASP A 265 -16.38 21.51 -8.67
N GLN A 266 -15.07 21.39 -9.01
CA GLN A 266 -14.28 20.20 -8.71
C GLN A 266 -13.99 20.09 -7.21
N MET A 267 -14.07 18.87 -6.71
CA MET A 267 -13.86 18.57 -5.29
C MET A 267 -12.36 18.48 -4.93
N VAL A 268 -11.52 18.08 -5.87
CA VAL A 268 -10.13 17.67 -5.62
C VAL A 268 -9.13 18.64 -6.24
N ARG A 269 -8.15 19.06 -5.44
CA ARG A 269 -7.06 19.93 -5.92
C ARG A 269 -5.98 19.18 -6.68
N SER A 270 -5.54 18.02 -6.16
CA SER A 270 -4.45 17.25 -6.75
C SER A 270 -4.83 15.78 -6.88
N TRP A 271 -4.80 15.26 -8.10
CA TRP A 271 -5.05 13.86 -8.42
C TRP A 271 -3.73 13.11 -8.53
N MET A 272 -3.53 12.10 -7.68
CA MET A 272 -2.32 11.28 -7.66
C MET A 272 -2.63 9.84 -8.06
N HIS A 273 -1.88 9.30 -9.02
CA HIS A 273 -2.08 7.91 -9.46
C HIS A 273 -0.77 7.14 -9.46
N ASN A 274 -0.77 5.99 -8.81
CA ASN A 274 0.31 5.03 -8.96
C ASN A 274 0.11 4.16 -10.20
N ASN A 275 1.23 3.79 -10.84
CA ASN A 275 1.19 2.92 -12.01
C ASN A 275 0.91 1.47 -11.63
N MET A 276 0.64 0.61 -12.60
CA MET A 276 0.30 -0.80 -12.42
C MET A 276 1.51 -1.64 -12.01
N ILE A 277 1.23 -2.83 -11.46
CA ILE A 277 2.19 -3.93 -11.35
C ILE A 277 1.87 -4.96 -12.43
N THR A 278 2.90 -5.39 -13.15
CA THR A 278 2.84 -6.52 -14.07
C THR A 278 3.50 -7.75 -13.46
N ILE A 279 3.23 -8.90 -14.01
CA ILE A 279 3.83 -10.19 -13.64
C ILE A 279 4.47 -10.76 -14.90
N ASN A 280 5.81 -10.81 -14.94
CA ASN A 280 6.56 -11.22 -16.13
C ASN A 280 6.10 -10.46 -17.40
N GLY A 281 5.97 -9.15 -17.29
CA GLY A 281 5.54 -8.26 -18.38
C GLY A 281 4.04 -8.29 -18.70
N GLN A 282 3.25 -9.10 -18.03
CA GLN A 282 1.81 -9.24 -18.28
C GLN A 282 0.96 -8.64 -17.15
N LYS A 283 -0.24 -8.16 -17.49
CA LYS A 283 -1.22 -7.76 -16.48
C LYS A 283 -1.57 -8.96 -15.60
N MET A 284 -1.68 -8.74 -14.29
CA MET A 284 -2.16 -9.77 -13.36
C MET A 284 -3.65 -10.04 -13.60
N GLY A 285 -4.04 -11.30 -13.70
CA GLY A 285 -5.43 -11.71 -13.90
C GLY A 285 -5.68 -13.19 -13.59
N LYS A 286 -6.85 -13.46 -13.01
CA LYS A 286 -7.26 -14.86 -12.69
C LYS A 286 -7.34 -15.71 -13.93
N SER A 287 -7.81 -15.17 -15.05
CA SER A 287 -7.91 -15.87 -16.35
C SER A 287 -6.55 -16.20 -16.97
N LEU A 288 -5.49 -15.51 -16.55
CA LEU A 288 -4.12 -15.72 -17.02
C LEU A 288 -3.33 -16.71 -16.14
N GLY A 289 -3.92 -17.20 -15.04
CA GLY A 289 -3.25 -18.08 -14.09
C GLY A 289 -2.09 -17.44 -13.30
N ASN A 290 -1.92 -16.12 -13.43
CA ASN A 290 -0.83 -15.38 -12.78
C ASN A 290 -1.31 -14.51 -11.60
N PHE A 291 -2.47 -14.83 -11.04
CA PHE A 291 -3.03 -14.14 -9.90
C PHE A 291 -2.45 -14.69 -8.59
N ILE A 292 -1.68 -13.89 -7.88
CA ILE A 292 -1.02 -14.28 -6.63
C ILE A 292 -1.47 -13.35 -5.50
N THR A 293 -1.98 -13.92 -4.41
CA THR A 293 -2.37 -13.18 -3.21
C THR A 293 -1.17 -12.79 -2.36
N LEU A 294 -1.30 -11.77 -1.51
CA LEU A 294 -0.23 -11.37 -0.58
C LEU A 294 0.12 -12.50 0.39
N GLU A 295 -0.88 -13.24 0.89
CA GLU A 295 -0.64 -14.40 1.75
C GLU A 295 0.20 -15.48 1.04
N GLN A 296 -0.06 -15.72 -0.24
CA GLN A 296 0.74 -16.67 -1.03
C GLN A 296 2.19 -16.17 -1.19
N PHE A 297 2.41 -14.87 -1.40
CA PHE A 297 3.77 -14.30 -1.38
C PHE A 297 4.46 -14.53 -0.03
N PHE A 298 3.74 -14.27 1.08
CA PHE A 298 4.32 -14.38 2.42
C PHE A 298 4.60 -15.82 2.84
N THR A 299 3.81 -16.77 2.33
CA THR A 299 3.95 -18.21 2.66
C THR A 299 4.73 -19.01 1.62
N GLY A 300 4.92 -18.47 0.42
CA GLY A 300 5.52 -19.18 -0.72
C GLY A 300 4.61 -20.26 -1.33
N LYS A 301 3.33 -20.28 -0.98
CA LYS A 301 2.39 -21.34 -1.40
C LYS A 301 1.71 -21.00 -2.72
N HIS A 302 2.48 -20.88 -3.79
CA HIS A 302 1.97 -20.71 -5.15
C HIS A 302 2.98 -21.27 -6.15
N GLU A 303 2.53 -21.94 -7.22
CA GLU A 303 3.39 -22.59 -8.22
C GLU A 303 4.35 -21.64 -8.95
N SER A 304 3.96 -20.37 -9.10
CA SER A 304 4.79 -19.33 -9.73
C SER A 304 5.81 -18.69 -8.78
N LEU A 305 5.89 -19.12 -7.52
CA LEU A 305 6.82 -18.58 -6.52
C LEU A 305 7.91 -19.59 -6.21
N ASP A 306 9.18 -19.18 -6.31
CA ASP A 306 10.33 -20.03 -5.96
C ASP A 306 10.48 -20.19 -4.44
N GLN A 307 9.98 -19.24 -3.65
CA GLN A 307 10.10 -19.20 -2.19
C GLN A 307 9.08 -18.27 -1.56
N ALA A 308 9.01 -18.28 -0.23
CA ALA A 308 8.32 -17.25 0.55
C ALA A 308 9.10 -15.94 0.54
N TYR A 309 8.39 -14.80 0.48
CA TYR A 309 8.97 -13.47 0.57
C TYR A 309 8.37 -12.71 1.74
N SER A 310 9.22 -12.11 2.57
CA SER A 310 8.72 -11.33 3.70
C SER A 310 7.88 -10.13 3.25
N PRO A 311 6.90 -9.67 4.04
CA PRO A 311 6.15 -8.46 3.76
C PRO A 311 7.07 -7.24 3.51
N MET A 312 8.18 -7.14 4.23
CA MET A 312 9.15 -6.07 4.04
C MET A 312 9.93 -6.17 2.73
N THR A 313 10.17 -7.39 2.22
CA THR A 313 10.71 -7.60 0.88
C THR A 313 9.76 -7.06 -0.18
N ILE A 314 8.46 -7.35 -0.07
CA ILE A 314 7.43 -6.83 -0.99
C ILE A 314 7.34 -5.30 -0.90
N ARG A 315 7.34 -4.74 0.31
CA ARG A 315 7.35 -3.29 0.50
C ARG A 315 8.58 -2.64 -0.13
N PHE A 316 9.77 -3.18 0.14
CA PHE A 316 11.02 -2.69 -0.44
C PHE A 316 11.03 -2.78 -1.97
N PHE A 317 10.55 -3.88 -2.53
CA PHE A 317 10.40 -4.07 -3.97
C PHE A 317 9.54 -2.97 -4.61
N ILE A 318 8.38 -2.68 -4.03
CA ILE A 318 7.48 -1.62 -4.50
C ILE A 318 8.14 -0.25 -4.41
N LEU A 319 8.84 0.05 -3.31
CA LEU A 319 9.51 1.34 -3.07
C LEU A 319 10.77 1.53 -3.91
N SER A 320 11.34 0.45 -4.45
CA SER A 320 12.52 0.50 -5.32
C SER A 320 12.23 1.08 -6.71
N ALA A 321 10.97 1.27 -7.05
CA ALA A 321 10.52 1.98 -8.25
C ALA A 321 9.72 3.23 -7.86
N HIS A 322 9.80 4.27 -8.69
CA HIS A 322 8.95 5.45 -8.52
C HIS A 322 7.47 5.06 -8.65
N TYR A 323 6.57 5.67 -7.84
CA TYR A 323 5.16 5.27 -7.82
C TYR A 323 4.46 5.41 -9.20
N ARG A 324 4.87 6.36 -10.04
CA ARG A 324 4.37 6.53 -11.42
C ARG A 324 5.03 5.61 -12.44
N GLY A 325 6.12 4.94 -12.11
CA GLY A 325 6.77 3.94 -12.98
C GLY A 325 6.07 2.58 -12.89
N THR A 326 6.12 1.77 -13.93
CA THR A 326 5.67 0.38 -13.90
C THR A 326 6.61 -0.45 -13.01
N VAL A 327 6.06 -1.39 -12.27
CA VAL A 327 6.82 -2.40 -11.52
C VAL A 327 6.49 -3.76 -12.10
N ASP A 328 7.49 -4.48 -12.55
CA ASP A 328 7.33 -5.82 -13.07
C ASP A 328 7.82 -6.85 -12.04
N PHE A 329 6.90 -7.72 -11.61
CA PHE A 329 7.21 -8.81 -10.71
C PHE A 329 7.84 -9.96 -11.50
N SER A 330 8.98 -10.46 -11.01
CA SER A 330 9.53 -11.78 -11.29
C SER A 330 10.21 -12.32 -10.03
N ASN A 331 10.47 -13.63 -9.97
CA ASN A 331 11.20 -14.21 -8.84
C ASN A 331 12.61 -13.63 -8.71
N GLU A 332 13.29 -13.35 -9.83
CA GLU A 332 14.59 -12.71 -9.85
C GLU A 332 14.54 -11.29 -9.25
N ALA A 333 13.53 -10.51 -9.63
CA ALA A 333 13.35 -9.15 -9.13
C ALA A 333 13.07 -9.14 -7.60
N LEU A 334 12.24 -10.07 -7.11
CA LEU A 334 12.01 -10.19 -5.67
C LEU A 334 13.22 -10.71 -4.90
N LYS A 335 13.98 -11.67 -5.44
CA LYS A 335 15.24 -12.12 -4.83
C LYS A 335 16.26 -10.98 -4.77
N ALA A 336 16.33 -10.15 -5.81
CA ALA A 336 17.19 -8.96 -5.81
C ALA A 336 16.71 -7.92 -4.77
N ALA A 337 15.40 -7.68 -4.69
CA ALA A 337 14.81 -6.80 -3.68
C ALA A 337 15.06 -7.30 -2.25
N GLN A 338 14.95 -8.61 -2.01
CA GLN A 338 15.27 -9.23 -0.72
C GLN A 338 16.71 -8.96 -0.32
N LYS A 339 17.68 -9.23 -1.21
CA LYS A 339 19.09 -8.95 -0.95
C LYS A 339 19.36 -7.46 -0.69
N GLY A 340 18.68 -6.58 -1.45
CA GLY A 340 18.77 -5.15 -1.24
C GLY A 340 18.24 -4.73 0.15
N TYR A 341 17.08 -5.22 0.51
CA TYR A 341 16.47 -4.98 1.82
C TYR A 341 17.37 -5.50 2.97
N GLU A 342 17.85 -6.74 2.88
CA GLU A 342 18.76 -7.34 3.85
C GLU A 342 20.05 -6.52 4.02
N ARG A 343 20.66 -6.12 2.90
CA ARG A 343 21.86 -5.25 2.90
C ARG A 343 21.61 -3.90 3.59
N LEU A 344 20.42 -3.29 3.38
CA LEU A 344 20.06 -2.05 4.07
C LEU A 344 19.92 -2.26 5.58
N MET A 345 19.25 -3.35 5.98
CA MET A 345 19.09 -3.69 7.40
C MET A 345 20.41 -4.03 8.09
N ASP A 346 21.30 -4.73 7.40
CA ASP A 346 22.66 -5.02 7.89
C ASP A 346 23.49 -3.73 8.03
N GLY A 347 23.40 -2.81 7.06
CA GLY A 347 24.05 -1.51 7.14
C GLY A 347 23.60 -0.71 8.36
N LEU A 348 22.29 -0.70 8.65
CA LEU A 348 21.72 -0.08 9.85
C LEU A 348 22.17 -0.78 11.15
N GLY A 349 22.24 -2.11 11.15
CA GLY A 349 22.75 -2.88 12.30
C GLY A 349 24.25 -2.66 12.53
N ASN A 350 25.01 -2.48 11.47
CA ASN A 350 26.43 -2.19 11.52
C ASN A 350 26.73 -0.78 12.07
N LEU A 351 25.84 0.18 11.83
CA LEU A 351 25.96 1.54 12.35
C LEU A 351 26.10 1.58 13.88
N ASP A 352 25.38 0.72 14.59
CA ASP A 352 25.44 0.63 16.06
C ASP A 352 26.80 0.11 16.58
N ARG A 353 27.65 -0.44 15.70
CA ARG A 353 28.98 -0.95 16.02
C ARG A 353 30.11 0.05 15.75
N VAL A 354 29.80 1.13 15.02
CA VAL A 354 30.79 2.16 14.66
C VAL A 354 31.19 2.93 15.91
N GLN A 355 32.52 3.02 16.14
CA GLN A 355 33.07 3.83 17.23
C GLN A 355 33.50 5.20 16.69
N PRO A 356 33.03 6.30 17.30
CA PRO A 356 33.44 7.63 16.87
C PRO A 356 34.90 7.91 17.13
N SER A 357 35.49 8.73 16.28
CA SER A 357 36.85 9.28 16.41
C SER A 357 36.85 10.72 16.91
N LYS A 358 38.03 11.30 17.17
CA LYS A 358 38.15 12.71 17.63
C LYS A 358 37.61 13.73 16.59
N GLY A 359 37.47 13.33 15.32
CA GLY A 359 36.94 14.16 14.26
C GLY A 359 36.65 13.34 13.00
N SER A 360 35.86 13.90 12.08
CA SER A 360 35.58 13.29 10.79
C SER A 360 36.64 13.61 9.75
N GLN A 361 36.86 12.69 8.82
CA GLN A 361 37.57 13.04 7.57
C GLN A 361 36.71 13.99 6.74
N PRO A 362 37.32 14.92 5.95
CA PRO A 362 36.54 15.90 5.18
C PRO A 362 35.51 15.28 4.24
N ASP A 363 35.85 14.21 3.53
CA ASP A 363 34.92 13.53 2.61
C ASP A 363 33.77 12.86 3.35
N THR A 364 34.03 12.25 4.52
CA THR A 364 33.00 11.64 5.36
C THR A 364 32.05 12.68 5.92
N GLN A 365 32.57 13.80 6.41
CA GLN A 365 31.77 14.92 6.93
C GLN A 365 30.89 15.50 5.82
N LYS A 366 31.47 15.79 4.67
CA LYS A 366 30.73 16.29 3.49
C LYS A 366 29.61 15.33 3.11
N PHE A 367 29.90 14.02 3.05
CA PHE A 367 28.89 13.01 2.71
C PHE A 367 27.74 13.03 3.70
N VAL A 368 27.99 13.06 5.02
CA VAL A 368 26.95 13.06 6.07
C VAL A 368 26.02 14.26 5.91
N HIS A 369 26.58 15.46 5.78
CA HIS A 369 25.80 16.69 5.62
C HIS A 369 25.00 16.72 4.31
N GLU A 370 25.53 16.13 3.23
CA GLU A 370 24.85 16.06 1.93
C GLU A 370 23.79 14.95 1.90
N LEU A 371 23.98 13.84 2.61
CA LEU A 371 23.06 12.71 2.62
C LEU A 371 21.63 13.13 2.98
N ARG A 372 21.48 13.83 4.11
CA ARG A 372 20.17 14.30 4.59
C ARG A 372 19.50 15.21 3.57
N ARG A 373 20.23 16.15 3.01
CA ARG A 373 19.72 17.05 1.98
C ARG A 373 19.27 16.29 0.74
N ARG A 374 20.10 15.36 0.22
CA ARG A 374 19.77 14.52 -0.96
C ARG A 374 18.51 13.70 -0.75
N CYS A 375 18.33 13.11 0.44
CA CYS A 375 17.13 12.35 0.78
C CYS A 375 15.88 13.25 0.78
N TYR A 376 15.96 14.45 1.35
CA TYR A 376 14.85 15.41 1.30
C TYR A 376 14.59 15.92 -0.11
N ASP A 377 15.62 16.24 -0.88
CA ASP A 377 15.47 16.70 -2.27
C ASP A 377 14.74 15.64 -3.10
N ALA A 378 15.08 14.36 -2.91
CA ALA A 378 14.42 13.24 -3.57
C ALA A 378 12.93 13.11 -3.15
N MET A 379 12.64 13.19 -1.85
CA MET A 379 11.25 13.12 -1.38
C MET A 379 10.43 14.34 -1.82
N ASN A 380 11.05 15.52 -1.84
CA ASN A 380 10.40 16.75 -2.26
C ASN A 380 10.17 16.82 -3.78
N ASP A 381 10.85 16.01 -4.57
CA ASP A 381 10.64 15.90 -6.02
C ASP A 381 9.71 14.74 -6.36
N ASP A 382 8.45 14.84 -5.98
CA ASP A 382 7.42 13.86 -6.31
C ASP A 382 7.69 12.48 -5.71
N LEU A 383 8.20 12.44 -4.46
CA LEU A 383 8.37 11.20 -3.68
C LEU A 383 9.28 10.16 -4.37
N GLN A 384 10.47 10.57 -4.78
CA GLN A 384 11.47 9.71 -5.44
C GLN A 384 12.08 8.69 -4.46
N THR A 385 11.28 7.73 -3.99
CA THR A 385 11.74 6.68 -3.07
C THR A 385 12.95 5.90 -3.58
N PRO A 386 13.10 5.58 -4.90
CA PRO A 386 14.29 4.89 -5.38
C PRO A 386 15.59 5.70 -5.21
N LEU A 387 15.52 7.04 -5.32
CA LEU A 387 16.68 7.89 -5.08
C LEU A 387 17.05 7.94 -3.58
N VAL A 388 16.05 7.92 -2.70
CA VAL A 388 16.28 7.78 -1.25
C VAL A 388 16.97 6.45 -0.94
N ILE A 389 16.47 5.34 -1.48
CA ILE A 389 17.06 4.00 -1.31
C ILE A 389 18.51 3.98 -1.82
N SER A 390 18.79 4.60 -2.97
CA SER A 390 20.15 4.71 -3.51
C SER A 390 21.08 5.46 -2.53
N ALA A 391 20.65 6.60 -2.01
CA ALA A 391 21.42 7.39 -1.04
C ALA A 391 21.66 6.60 0.27
N LEU A 392 20.68 5.82 0.73
CA LEU A 392 20.83 4.94 1.90
C LEU A 392 21.83 3.80 1.65
N PHE A 393 21.92 3.25 0.44
CA PHE A 393 22.97 2.27 0.11
C PHE A 393 24.38 2.87 0.10
N GLU A 394 24.53 4.11 -0.37
CA GLU A 394 25.80 4.83 -0.24
C GLU A 394 26.17 5.04 1.25
N ALA A 395 25.17 5.37 2.09
CA ALA A 395 25.39 5.46 3.54
C ALA A 395 25.82 4.12 4.16
N CYS A 396 25.22 3.00 3.75
CA CYS A 396 25.68 1.66 4.17
C CYS A 396 27.14 1.39 3.76
N HIS A 397 27.56 1.86 2.59
CA HIS A 397 28.96 1.74 2.16
C HIS A 397 29.89 2.55 3.07
N VAL A 398 29.54 3.79 3.42
CA VAL A 398 30.31 4.62 4.35
C VAL A 398 30.38 3.97 5.74
N VAL A 399 29.28 3.40 6.25
CA VAL A 399 29.28 2.64 7.51
C VAL A 399 30.28 1.48 7.47
N ASN A 400 30.37 0.74 6.38
CA ASN A 400 31.34 -0.34 6.23
C ASN A 400 32.79 0.17 6.20
N LEU A 401 33.06 1.31 5.52
CA LEU A 401 34.41 1.92 5.55
C LEU A 401 34.80 2.38 6.95
N LEU A 402 33.84 2.85 7.76
CA LEU A 402 34.08 3.22 9.17
C LEU A 402 34.40 2.01 10.02
N LEU A 403 33.70 0.89 9.85
CA LEU A 403 33.99 -0.37 10.55
C LEU A 403 35.36 -0.98 10.16
N ASP A 404 35.72 -0.87 8.90
CA ASP A 404 37.01 -1.29 8.37
C ASP A 404 38.18 -0.35 8.77
N HIS A 405 37.92 0.71 9.54
CA HIS A 405 38.88 1.75 9.90
C HIS A 405 39.50 2.48 8.70
N LYS A 406 38.86 2.43 7.53
CA LYS A 406 39.25 3.13 6.28
C LYS A 406 38.75 4.57 6.23
N ALA A 407 37.79 4.93 7.08
CA ALA A 407 37.25 6.28 7.26
C ALA A 407 37.18 6.61 8.76
N LYS A 408 37.05 7.92 9.05
CA LYS A 408 36.90 8.44 10.43
C LYS A 408 35.67 9.34 10.48
N ILE A 409 34.94 9.25 11.61
CA ILE A 409 33.73 10.03 11.85
C ILE A 409 33.69 10.57 13.28
N SER A 410 33.29 11.82 13.47
CA SER A 410 33.03 12.40 14.79
C SER A 410 31.77 11.80 15.42
N ALA A 411 31.60 11.97 16.72
CA ALA A 411 30.40 11.53 17.42
C ALA A 411 29.14 12.28 16.92
N GLU A 412 29.28 13.56 16.56
CA GLU A 412 28.20 14.40 16.02
C GLU A 412 27.78 13.94 14.64
N ASP A 413 28.73 13.78 13.72
CA ASP A 413 28.43 13.31 12.36
C ASP A 413 27.91 11.88 12.34
N LEU A 414 28.38 11.00 13.23
CA LEU A 414 27.86 9.64 13.39
C LEU A 414 26.39 9.65 13.83
N LYS A 415 26.06 10.55 14.76
CA LYS A 415 24.68 10.73 15.20
C LYS A 415 23.81 11.24 14.04
N GLU A 416 24.26 12.25 13.28
CA GLU A 416 23.52 12.78 12.12
C GLU A 416 23.32 11.71 11.05
N LEU A 417 24.36 10.92 10.73
CA LEU A 417 24.28 9.78 9.82
C LEU A 417 23.22 8.78 10.28
N GLY A 418 23.28 8.37 11.54
CA GLY A 418 22.33 7.41 12.13
C GLY A 418 20.90 7.92 12.15
N ASP A 419 20.68 9.15 12.58
CA ASP A 419 19.36 9.77 12.63
C ASP A 419 18.77 9.87 11.22
N THR A 420 19.58 10.23 10.22
CA THR A 420 19.14 10.30 8.82
C THR A 420 18.77 8.93 8.27
N MET A 421 19.63 7.93 8.44
CA MET A 421 19.37 6.57 7.95
C MET A 421 18.12 5.98 8.59
N ARG A 422 17.92 6.14 9.91
CA ARG A 422 16.74 5.62 10.63
C ARG A 422 15.47 6.34 10.21
N LEU A 423 15.49 7.67 10.14
CA LEU A 423 14.34 8.49 9.73
C LEU A 423 13.82 8.04 8.35
N PHE A 424 14.69 8.01 7.35
CA PHE A 424 14.24 7.68 6.00
C PHE A 424 13.88 6.21 5.86
N THR A 425 14.57 5.29 6.51
CA THR A 425 14.29 3.86 6.40
C THR A 425 13.02 3.47 7.16
N PHE A 426 12.91 3.83 8.43
CA PHE A 426 11.85 3.33 9.31
C PHE A 426 10.61 4.23 9.31
N ASP A 427 10.80 5.54 9.46
CA ASP A 427 9.67 6.44 9.64
C ASP A 427 9.02 6.81 8.31
N LEU A 428 9.81 7.12 7.27
CA LEU A 428 9.30 7.62 5.99
C LEU A 428 9.06 6.50 4.97
N LEU A 429 10.02 5.60 4.73
CA LEU A 429 9.80 4.45 3.87
C LEU A 429 9.01 3.33 4.56
N GLY A 430 8.85 3.40 5.89
CA GLY A 430 8.05 2.47 6.67
C GLY A 430 8.58 1.02 6.65
N LEU A 431 9.87 0.83 6.39
CA LEU A 431 10.50 -0.47 6.51
C LEU A 431 10.63 -0.85 7.98
N LYS A 432 10.64 -2.12 8.30
CA LYS A 432 10.88 -2.66 9.65
C LYS A 432 12.07 -3.60 9.60
N SER A 433 12.80 -3.70 10.69
CA SER A 433 13.84 -4.73 10.81
C SER A 433 13.18 -6.11 11.07
N ASN A 434 13.54 -7.10 10.28
CA ASN A 434 13.09 -8.49 10.49
C ASN A 434 13.84 -9.20 11.65
N LYS A 435 14.57 -8.46 12.51
CA LYS A 435 15.31 -9.07 13.63
C LYS A 435 14.45 -9.95 14.54
N GLY A 436 13.11 -9.75 14.57
CA GLY A 436 12.18 -10.62 15.31
C GLY A 436 11.90 -11.97 14.62
N ALA A 437 11.77 -12.04 13.30
CA ALA A 437 11.56 -13.29 12.57
C ALA A 437 12.87 -14.12 12.44
N ASN A 438 14.01 -13.43 12.23
CA ASN A 438 15.32 -14.08 12.26
C ASN A 438 15.71 -14.59 13.65
N ASN A 439 15.16 -14.05 14.75
CA ASN A 439 15.43 -14.60 16.09
C ASN A 439 14.84 -16.00 16.25
N ALA A 440 13.66 -16.30 15.75
CA ALA A 440 13.07 -17.63 15.87
C ALA A 440 13.86 -18.68 15.04
N GLU A 441 14.32 -18.34 13.83
CA GLU A 441 15.17 -19.22 13.03
C GLU A 441 16.59 -19.32 13.61
N ARG A 442 17.15 -18.23 14.12
CA ARG A 442 18.44 -18.24 14.83
C ARG A 442 18.35 -19.01 16.13
N GLU A 443 17.31 -18.82 16.95
CA GLU A 443 17.08 -19.61 18.16
C GLU A 443 16.93 -21.09 17.84
N LYS A 444 16.24 -21.43 16.75
CA LYS A 444 16.14 -22.81 16.26
C LYS A 444 17.48 -23.37 15.76
N ALA A 445 18.30 -22.54 15.11
CA ALA A 445 19.66 -22.91 14.69
C ALA A 445 20.59 -23.03 15.89
N TYR A 446 20.56 -22.09 16.83
CA TYR A 446 21.31 -22.16 18.07
C TYR A 446 20.91 -23.39 18.90
N GLY A 447 19.59 -23.68 19.00
CA GLY A 447 19.10 -24.88 19.66
C GLY A 447 19.73 -26.15 19.07
N LYS A 448 19.75 -26.30 17.75
CA LYS A 448 20.39 -27.44 17.08
C LYS A 448 21.90 -27.55 17.35
N ILE A 449 22.60 -26.40 17.38
CA ILE A 449 24.05 -26.37 17.69
C ILE A 449 24.28 -26.77 19.14
N VAL A 450 23.51 -26.21 20.09
CA VAL A 450 23.62 -26.56 21.52
C VAL A 450 23.32 -28.04 21.73
N ASP A 451 22.27 -28.59 21.11
CA ASP A 451 21.91 -30.01 21.18
C ASP A 451 23.05 -30.90 20.64
N MET A 452 23.71 -30.49 19.54
CA MET A 452 24.86 -31.20 19.00
C MET A 452 26.05 -31.19 19.98
N VAL A 453 26.36 -30.06 20.59
CA VAL A 453 27.43 -29.89 21.57
C VAL A 453 27.14 -30.69 22.85
N LEU A 454 25.89 -30.71 23.30
CA LEU A 454 25.43 -31.54 24.44
C LEU A 454 25.56 -33.03 24.16
N LYS A 455 25.30 -33.45 22.90
CA LYS A 455 25.53 -34.83 22.48
C LYS A 455 27.00 -35.21 22.51
N MET A 456 27.90 -34.32 22.10
CA MET A 456 29.36 -34.53 22.22
C MET A 456 29.78 -34.63 23.70
N ARG A 457 29.23 -33.78 24.59
CA ARG A 457 29.47 -33.88 26.05
C ARG A 457 28.98 -35.24 26.62
N GLN A 458 27.84 -35.74 26.17
CA GLN A 458 27.31 -37.02 26.59
C GLN A 458 28.24 -38.18 26.16
N GLN A 459 28.73 -38.13 24.93
CA GLN A 459 29.74 -39.11 24.42
C GLN A 459 31.02 -39.11 25.23
N ALA A 460 31.51 -37.91 25.61
CA ALA A 460 32.69 -37.79 26.50
C ALA A 460 32.42 -38.43 27.87
N LYS A 461 31.23 -38.22 28.47
CA LYS A 461 30.84 -38.88 29.73
C LYS A 461 30.80 -40.41 29.60
N GLU A 462 30.24 -40.93 28.51
CA GLU A 462 30.18 -42.39 28.24
C GLU A 462 31.60 -42.99 28.07
N ALA A 463 32.52 -42.24 27.46
CA ALA A 463 33.92 -42.60 27.34
C ALA A 463 34.74 -42.39 28.62
N LYS A 464 34.13 -41.90 29.71
CA LYS A 464 34.77 -41.52 30.99
C LYS A 464 35.85 -40.41 30.83
N ASP A 465 35.75 -39.62 29.77
CA ASP A 465 36.56 -38.41 29.55
C ASP A 465 35.89 -37.21 30.24
N TRP A 466 36.14 -37.12 31.54
CA TRP A 466 35.58 -36.08 32.40
C TRP A 466 36.13 -34.71 32.09
N THR A 467 37.39 -34.62 31.61
CA THR A 467 38.05 -33.36 31.23
C THR A 467 37.30 -32.67 30.08
N THR A 468 37.11 -33.38 28.98
CA THR A 468 36.37 -32.84 27.82
C THR A 468 34.89 -32.53 28.16
N SER A 469 34.27 -33.36 29.01
CA SER A 469 32.88 -33.12 29.46
C SER A 469 32.75 -31.81 30.26
N ASP A 470 33.72 -31.51 31.14
CA ASP A 470 33.72 -30.27 31.94
C ASP A 470 34.14 -29.05 31.13
N GLU A 471 35.05 -29.19 30.19
CA GLU A 471 35.41 -28.12 29.24
C GLU A 471 34.19 -27.68 28.40
N ILE A 472 33.42 -28.63 27.87
CA ILE A 472 32.20 -28.33 27.11
C ILE A 472 31.16 -27.61 27.99
N ARG A 473 30.96 -28.08 29.23
CA ARG A 473 30.04 -27.46 30.18
C ARG A 473 30.43 -26.02 30.49
N ASN A 474 31.71 -25.78 30.75
CA ASN A 474 32.23 -24.45 31.06
C ASN A 474 32.14 -23.52 29.83
N ALA A 475 32.41 -24.03 28.63
CA ALA A 475 32.27 -23.26 27.39
C ALA A 475 30.84 -22.83 27.16
N LEU A 476 29.86 -23.71 27.35
CA LEU A 476 28.44 -23.39 27.26
C LEU A 476 28.01 -22.35 28.32
N ALA A 477 28.49 -22.51 29.58
CA ALA A 477 28.19 -21.55 30.63
C ALA A 477 28.79 -20.16 30.33
N ASN A 478 30.03 -20.09 29.83
CA ASN A 478 30.68 -18.84 29.38
C ASN A 478 29.95 -18.19 28.18
N ALA A 479 29.31 -19.00 27.35
CA ALA A 479 28.46 -18.53 26.23
C ALA A 479 27.04 -18.12 26.67
N GLY A 480 26.75 -18.17 27.99
CA GLY A 480 25.44 -17.76 28.55
C GLY A 480 24.39 -18.87 28.61
N PHE A 481 24.76 -20.13 28.35
CA PHE A 481 23.83 -21.25 28.44
C PHE A 481 23.88 -21.92 29.80
N GLU A 482 22.76 -22.03 30.47
CA GLU A 482 22.60 -22.85 31.69
C GLU A 482 22.20 -24.27 31.27
N VAL A 483 23.04 -25.25 31.63
CA VAL A 483 22.84 -26.65 31.29
C VAL A 483 22.53 -27.45 32.56
N ASN A 484 21.38 -28.12 32.58
CA ASN A 484 20.93 -28.92 33.72
C ASN A 484 20.83 -30.40 33.32
N ASP A 485 21.58 -31.24 34.05
CA ASP A 485 21.50 -32.71 33.94
C ASP A 485 20.30 -33.19 34.76
N THR A 486 19.35 -33.87 34.12
CA THR A 486 18.15 -34.45 34.76
C THR A 486 18.17 -35.97 34.61
N LYS A 487 17.27 -36.66 35.34
CA LYS A 487 17.16 -38.13 35.23
C LYS A 487 16.68 -38.59 33.83
N ASP A 488 16.01 -37.70 33.11
CA ASP A 488 15.40 -37.99 31.79
C ASP A 488 16.25 -37.42 30.65
N GLY A 489 17.43 -36.86 30.93
CA GLY A 489 18.36 -36.29 29.93
C GLY A 489 18.94 -34.92 30.34
N VAL A 490 19.50 -34.20 29.36
CA VAL A 490 20.09 -32.87 29.57
C VAL A 490 19.14 -31.82 29.05
N THR A 491 18.82 -30.80 29.84
CA THR A 491 18.05 -29.64 29.44
C THR A 491 18.92 -28.38 29.49
N TRP A 492 18.60 -27.39 28.69
CA TRP A 492 19.30 -26.15 28.66
C TRP A 492 18.40 -24.93 28.50
N LYS A 493 18.84 -23.77 28.96
CA LYS A 493 18.20 -22.47 28.68
C LYS A 493 19.30 -21.41 28.47
N LEU A 494 18.99 -20.41 27.65
CA LEU A 494 19.81 -19.23 27.47
C LEU A 494 19.46 -18.21 28.57
N ASN A 495 20.43 -17.80 29.35
CA ASN A 495 20.27 -16.72 30.33
C ASN A 495 20.23 -15.38 29.57
N LYS A 496 19.17 -14.61 29.77
CA LYS A 496 18.97 -13.27 29.16
C LYS A 496 19.86 -12.25 29.89
#